data_9c961997b837661f357687ef8f402358
#
_entry.id   9c961997b837661f357687ef8f402358
#
_cell.length_a   1.000
_cell.length_b   1.000
_cell.length_c   1.000
_cell.angle_alpha   90.00
_cell.angle_beta   90.00
_cell.angle_gamma   90.00
#
_symmetry.space_group_name_H-M   'P 1'
#
loop_
_entity.id
_entity.type
_entity.pdbx_description
1 polymer ?
#
loop_
_entity_poly.entity_id
_entity_poly.type
_entity_poly.pdbx_seq_one_letter_code
_entity_poly.pdbx_strand_id
1 'polypeptide(L)'
;MPGGRRVAHELQRDFAGYGPHPPHPRWPGGARLALNFVVNYEEGAEYSLLNGDDRPETILSEVGPAPPVLGLRDLNMESMYEYGARAGVWRVFDAFKSRGVTPTVYAVGLALARNPRVAEAIAEAGADVVSHGWRWIDYAPVTEAEER
;
A
#
# COMPACT_ATOMS: atom_id res chain seq x y z
N MET A 1 -7.24 10.38 35.59
CA MET A 1 -6.65 9.73 34.43
C MET A 1 -6.34 8.29 34.80
N PRO A 2 -7.13 7.26 34.42
CA PRO A 2 -6.73 5.88 34.64
C PRO A 2 -5.74 5.48 33.55
N GLY A 3 -4.52 5.16 33.96
CA GLY A 3 -3.46 4.69 33.07
C GLY A 3 -3.85 3.35 32.42
N GLY A 4 -4.03 3.38 31.12
CA GLY A 4 -4.18 2.18 30.31
C GLY A 4 -2.94 1.30 30.48
N ARG A 5 -3.12 0.11 31.02
CA ARG A 5 -2.11 -0.94 31.03
C ARG A 5 -1.76 -1.24 29.58
N ARG A 6 -0.58 -0.80 29.13
CA ARG A 6 0.04 -1.40 27.93
C ARG A 6 0.26 -2.87 28.27
N VAL A 7 -0.49 -3.74 27.65
CA VAL A 7 -0.20 -5.16 27.63
C VAL A 7 1.05 -5.30 26.78
N ALA A 8 2.21 -5.39 27.44
CA ALA A 8 3.43 -5.78 26.75
C ALA A 8 3.24 -7.25 26.32
N HIS A 9 2.87 -7.46 25.08
CA HIS A 9 3.00 -8.78 24.46
C HIS A 9 4.50 -9.05 24.34
N GLU A 10 5.03 -9.86 25.24
CA GLU A 10 6.36 -10.43 25.10
C GLU A 10 6.32 -11.44 23.93
N LEU A 11 6.29 -10.92 22.71
CA LEU A 11 6.54 -11.74 21.54
C LEU A 11 8.04 -12.02 21.52
N GLN A 12 8.40 -13.25 21.90
CA GLN A 12 9.78 -13.70 21.74
C GLN A 12 10.11 -13.72 20.25
N ARG A 13 11.16 -13.01 19.88
CA ARG A 13 11.68 -13.02 18.51
C ARG A 13 12.63 -14.21 18.38
N ASP A 14 12.40 -15.05 17.37
CA ASP A 14 13.34 -16.11 17.02
C ASP A 14 14.42 -15.59 16.08
N PHE A 15 15.63 -15.48 16.58
CA PHE A 15 16.80 -15.12 15.79
C PHE A 15 17.67 -16.34 15.41
N ALA A 16 17.34 -17.53 15.91
CA ALA A 16 18.05 -18.76 15.56
C ALA A 16 17.58 -19.32 14.22
N GLY A 17 16.30 -19.17 13.93
CA GLY A 17 15.68 -19.59 12.66
C GLY A 17 15.91 -21.06 12.36
N TYR A 18 16.12 -21.36 11.09
CA TYR A 18 16.24 -22.75 10.57
C TYR A 18 17.69 -23.20 10.42
N GLY A 19 18.69 -22.39 10.74
CA GLY A 19 20.10 -22.68 10.53
C GLY A 19 20.45 -22.90 9.04
N PRO A 20 21.48 -23.72 8.75
CA PRO A 20 21.95 -23.95 7.37
C PRO A 20 21.02 -24.83 6.52
N HIS A 21 20.00 -25.42 7.12
CA HIS A 21 19.08 -26.36 6.45
C HIS A 21 17.62 -25.91 6.57
N PRO A 22 17.21 -24.80 5.91
CA PRO A 22 15.84 -24.33 5.97
C PRO A 22 14.88 -25.35 5.35
N PRO A 23 13.63 -25.43 5.85
CA PRO A 23 12.64 -26.33 5.30
C PRO A 23 12.34 -25.98 3.84
N HIS A 24 12.21 -26.99 3.01
CA HIS A 24 11.85 -26.81 1.61
C HIS A 24 10.36 -26.46 1.49
N PRO A 25 9.96 -25.37 0.84
CA PRO A 25 8.57 -24.91 0.78
C PRO A 25 7.65 -25.81 -0.09
N ARG A 26 8.22 -26.70 -0.90
CA ARG A 26 7.51 -27.63 -1.80
C ARG A 26 6.51 -26.91 -2.70
N TRP A 27 6.99 -25.91 -3.42
CA TRP A 27 6.16 -25.16 -4.36
C TRP A 27 5.44 -26.11 -5.35
N PRO A 28 4.19 -25.80 -5.76
CA PRO A 28 3.43 -26.58 -6.73
C PRO A 28 4.23 -26.83 -8.01
N GLY A 29 4.03 -28.01 -8.61
CA GLY A 29 4.73 -28.40 -9.85
C GLY A 29 6.23 -28.61 -9.72
N GLY A 30 6.78 -28.69 -8.50
CA GLY A 30 8.21 -28.81 -8.28
C GLY A 30 8.98 -27.52 -8.58
N ALA A 31 8.31 -26.39 -8.59
CA ALA A 31 8.93 -25.09 -8.84
C ALA A 31 10.00 -24.76 -7.78
N ARG A 32 11.09 -24.17 -8.23
CA ARG A 32 12.22 -23.77 -7.36
C ARG A 32 12.03 -22.39 -6.77
N LEU A 33 11.14 -21.59 -7.36
CA LEU A 33 10.88 -20.21 -7.01
C LEU A 33 9.39 -19.90 -7.18
N ALA A 34 8.83 -19.12 -6.29
CA ALA A 34 7.54 -18.45 -6.46
C ALA A 34 7.77 -16.95 -6.60
N LEU A 35 7.20 -16.35 -7.63
CA LEU A 35 7.22 -14.91 -7.85
C LEU A 35 5.81 -14.37 -7.66
N ASN A 36 5.68 -13.38 -6.79
CA ASN A 36 4.46 -12.61 -6.65
C ASN A 36 4.74 -11.15 -7.04
N PHE A 37 4.00 -10.66 -8.02
CA PHE A 37 4.06 -9.26 -8.41
C PHE A 37 2.96 -8.52 -7.67
N VAL A 38 3.34 -7.49 -6.94
CA VAL A 38 2.43 -6.67 -6.14
C VAL A 38 2.36 -5.27 -6.74
N VAL A 39 1.14 -4.77 -6.86
CA VAL A 39 0.85 -3.38 -7.20
C VAL A 39 0.19 -2.75 -6.00
N ASN A 40 0.78 -1.71 -5.45
CA ASN A 40 0.10 -0.86 -4.49
C ASN A 40 -0.67 0.21 -5.26
N TYR A 41 -1.97 0.33 -4.97
CA TYR A 41 -2.81 1.39 -5.51
C TYR A 41 -3.31 2.28 -4.37
N GLU A 42 -2.71 3.45 -4.24
CA GLU A 42 -2.80 4.32 -3.05
C GLU A 42 -3.21 5.75 -3.42
N GLU A 43 -3.14 6.08 -4.69
CA GLU A 43 -3.25 7.44 -5.23
C GLU A 43 -4.58 8.10 -4.91
N GLY A 44 -4.47 9.25 -4.26
CA GLY A 44 -5.61 10.02 -3.76
C GLY A 44 -6.01 9.70 -2.32
N ALA A 45 -5.36 8.72 -1.68
CA ALA A 45 -5.63 8.34 -0.29
C ALA A 45 -4.49 8.71 0.68
N GLU A 46 -3.42 9.30 0.18
CA GLU A 46 -2.27 9.81 0.91
C GLU A 46 -2.60 10.98 1.82
N TYR A 47 -1.65 11.38 2.67
CA TYR A 47 -1.75 12.63 3.41
C TYR A 47 -1.84 13.82 2.45
N SER A 48 -2.88 14.60 2.56
CA SER A 48 -3.11 15.80 1.74
C SER A 48 -4.04 16.77 2.43
N LEU A 49 -3.75 18.07 2.31
CA LEU A 49 -4.67 19.11 2.77
C LEU A 49 -6.04 19.00 2.10
N LEU A 50 -6.11 18.47 0.88
CA LEU A 50 -7.37 18.19 0.18
C LEU A 50 -8.18 17.05 0.81
N ASN A 51 -7.52 16.21 1.61
CA ASN A 51 -8.12 15.14 2.40
C ASN A 51 -8.47 15.58 3.83
N GLY A 52 -8.21 16.86 4.17
CA GLY A 52 -8.42 17.40 5.51
C GLY A 52 -7.24 17.22 6.47
N ASP A 53 -6.10 16.72 5.99
CA ASP A 53 -4.91 16.54 6.79
C ASP A 53 -4.20 17.90 7.02
N ASP A 54 -3.37 17.95 8.04
CA ASP A 54 -2.57 19.15 8.39
C ASP A 54 -1.26 19.27 7.57
N ARG A 55 -0.94 18.25 6.79
CA ARG A 55 0.31 18.12 6.03
C ARG A 55 0.11 17.35 4.72
N PRO A 56 1.00 17.57 3.74
CA PRO A 56 1.09 16.71 2.56
C PRO A 56 1.86 15.43 2.86
N GLU A 57 1.72 14.44 1.99
CA GLU A 57 2.63 13.29 1.92
C GLU A 57 4.02 13.73 1.44
N THR A 58 5.07 13.06 1.92
CA THR A 58 6.45 13.34 1.51
C THR A 58 7.26 12.08 1.22
N ILE A 59 6.65 10.91 1.41
CA ILE A 59 7.30 9.61 1.18
C ILE A 59 7.14 9.24 -0.30
N LEU A 60 8.13 8.52 -0.84
CA LEU A 60 8.16 8.08 -2.24
C LEU A 60 8.21 9.23 -3.27
N SER A 61 8.75 10.37 -2.86
CA SER A 61 9.01 11.48 -3.76
C SER A 61 10.29 11.25 -4.57
N GLU A 62 10.29 11.69 -5.83
CA GLU A 62 11.52 11.76 -6.64
C GLU A 62 12.53 12.80 -6.12
N VAL A 63 12.07 13.76 -5.34
CA VAL A 63 12.91 14.85 -4.80
C VAL A 63 13.67 14.41 -3.54
N GLY A 64 13.41 13.20 -3.04
CA GLY A 64 13.96 12.70 -1.79
C GLY A 64 13.16 13.13 -0.56
N PRO A 65 13.35 12.46 0.57
CA PRO A 65 12.57 12.71 1.76
C PRO A 65 12.88 14.10 2.34
N ALA A 66 11.86 14.92 2.49
CA ALA A 66 11.92 16.19 3.20
C ALA A 66 10.79 16.22 4.24
N PRO A 67 10.99 16.91 5.39
CA PRO A 67 9.89 17.10 6.32
C PRO A 67 8.72 17.84 5.64
N PRO A 68 7.47 17.43 5.90
CA PRO A 68 6.32 18.15 5.34
C PRO A 68 6.23 19.56 5.90
N VAL A 69 5.80 20.49 5.08
CA VAL A 69 5.46 21.85 5.55
C VAL A 69 4.00 21.85 5.94
N LEU A 70 3.74 22.03 7.24
CA LEU A 70 2.37 22.02 7.77
C LEU A 70 1.53 23.15 7.14
N GLY A 71 0.30 22.84 6.80
CA GLY A 71 -0.66 23.78 6.22
C GLY A 71 -0.38 24.20 4.78
N LEU A 72 0.63 23.65 4.13
CA LEU A 72 0.92 23.91 2.71
C LEU A 72 0.80 22.63 1.87
N ARG A 73 0.25 22.81 0.67
CA ARG A 73 0.19 21.73 -0.33
C ARG A 73 1.57 21.49 -0.94
N ASP A 74 1.89 20.25 -1.21
CA ASP A 74 3.03 19.87 -2.04
C ASP A 74 2.55 19.50 -3.45
N LEU A 75 2.63 20.44 -4.38
CA LEU A 75 2.14 20.26 -5.74
C LEU A 75 2.99 19.26 -6.52
N ASN A 76 4.25 19.04 -6.12
CA ASN A 76 5.09 18.02 -6.74
C ASN A 76 4.55 16.62 -6.38
N MET A 77 4.30 16.37 -5.09
CA MET A 77 3.71 15.11 -4.64
C MET A 77 2.33 14.88 -5.25
N GLU A 78 1.45 15.88 -5.19
CA GLU A 78 0.12 15.79 -5.77
C GLU A 78 0.18 15.43 -7.27
N SER A 79 1.09 16.03 -8.03
CA SER A 79 1.23 15.73 -9.47
C SER A 79 1.69 14.30 -9.74
N MET A 80 2.55 13.73 -8.88
CA MET A 80 3.01 12.35 -8.98
C MET A 80 1.86 11.37 -8.71
N TYR A 81 1.11 11.59 -7.64
CA TYR A 81 -0.07 10.77 -7.31
C TYR A 81 -1.15 10.89 -8.38
N GLU A 82 -1.43 12.09 -8.89
CA GLU A 82 -2.34 12.26 -10.01
C GLU A 82 -1.88 11.51 -11.27
N TYR A 83 -0.60 11.54 -11.60
CA TYR A 83 -0.08 10.77 -12.71
C TYR A 83 -0.31 9.28 -12.50
N GLY A 84 -0.03 8.75 -11.29
CA GLY A 84 -0.25 7.36 -10.92
C GLY A 84 -1.69 6.93 -11.18
N ALA A 85 -2.65 7.70 -10.65
CA ALA A 85 -4.08 7.41 -10.80
C ALA A 85 -4.59 7.56 -12.25
N ARG A 86 -4.09 8.54 -13.00
CA ARG A 86 -4.61 8.92 -14.33
C ARG A 86 -3.97 8.16 -15.48
N ALA A 87 -2.70 7.80 -15.35
CA ALA A 87 -1.94 7.18 -16.43
C ALA A 87 -1.09 5.98 -15.96
N GLY A 88 -0.42 6.09 -14.81
CA GLY A 88 0.56 5.11 -14.36
C GLY A 88 -0.05 3.74 -14.16
N VAL A 89 -1.16 3.64 -13.46
CA VAL A 89 -1.85 2.37 -13.16
C VAL A 89 -2.21 1.61 -14.43
N TRP A 90 -2.69 2.30 -15.48
CA TRP A 90 -3.07 1.68 -16.75
C TRP A 90 -1.87 1.10 -17.47
N ARG A 91 -0.75 1.83 -17.47
CA ARG A 91 0.51 1.36 -18.06
C ARG A 91 1.06 0.13 -17.33
N VAL A 92 0.91 0.09 -16.01
CA VAL A 92 1.30 -1.07 -15.20
C VAL A 92 0.42 -2.27 -15.53
N PHE A 93 -0.90 -2.11 -15.57
CA PHE A 93 -1.81 -3.20 -15.95
C PHE A 93 -1.57 -3.70 -17.38
N ASP A 94 -1.35 -2.81 -18.34
CA ASP A 94 -1.01 -3.20 -19.70
C ASP A 94 0.31 -3.99 -19.75
N ALA A 95 1.29 -3.63 -18.95
CA ALA A 95 2.56 -4.35 -18.86
C ALA A 95 2.36 -5.78 -18.31
N PHE A 96 1.52 -5.99 -17.31
CA PHE A 96 1.18 -7.33 -16.81
C PHE A 96 0.36 -8.11 -17.83
N LYS A 97 -0.68 -7.51 -18.38
CA LYS A 97 -1.55 -8.14 -19.38
C LYS A 97 -0.77 -8.62 -20.59
N SER A 98 0.14 -7.80 -21.12
CA SER A 98 0.95 -8.15 -22.28
C SER A 98 1.92 -9.31 -22.04
N ARG A 99 2.17 -9.66 -20.78
CA ARG A 99 3.04 -10.77 -20.36
C ARG A 99 2.28 -11.97 -19.81
N GLY A 100 0.95 -11.91 -19.79
CA GLY A 100 0.12 -12.96 -19.20
C GLY A 100 0.35 -13.15 -17.69
N VAL A 101 0.69 -12.09 -16.98
CA VAL A 101 0.94 -12.12 -15.53
C VAL A 101 -0.22 -11.45 -14.82
N THR A 102 -0.78 -12.12 -13.80
CA THR A 102 -1.80 -11.55 -12.92
C THR A 102 -1.11 -11.06 -11.63
N PRO A 103 -1.16 -9.77 -11.30
CA PRO A 103 -0.61 -9.27 -10.05
C PRO A 103 -1.56 -9.47 -8.87
N THR A 104 -1.02 -9.34 -7.66
CA THR A 104 -1.79 -9.05 -6.45
C THR A 104 -1.85 -7.53 -6.27
N VAL A 105 -3.03 -6.97 -6.00
CA VAL A 105 -3.19 -5.53 -5.81
C VAL A 105 -3.45 -5.23 -4.34
N TYR A 106 -2.55 -4.48 -3.72
CA TYR A 106 -2.76 -3.89 -2.41
C TYR A 106 -3.50 -2.57 -2.62
N ALA A 107 -4.81 -2.58 -2.33
CA ALA A 107 -5.69 -1.49 -2.68
C ALA A 107 -6.12 -0.70 -1.46
N VAL A 108 -5.89 0.62 -1.49
CA VAL A 108 -6.41 1.55 -0.50
C VAL A 108 -7.85 1.90 -0.85
N GLY A 109 -8.77 1.73 0.11
CA GLY A 109 -10.21 1.86 -0.12
C GLY A 109 -10.62 3.21 -0.71
N LEU A 110 -10.11 4.32 -0.17
CA LEU A 110 -10.42 5.67 -0.67
C LEU A 110 -9.90 5.89 -2.11
N ALA A 111 -8.74 5.33 -2.45
CA ALA A 111 -8.19 5.42 -3.81
C ALA A 111 -9.12 4.73 -4.82
N LEU A 112 -9.61 3.53 -4.50
CA LEU A 112 -10.60 2.83 -5.33
C LEU A 112 -11.94 3.58 -5.40
N ALA A 113 -12.42 4.12 -4.28
CA ALA A 113 -13.68 4.89 -4.25
C ALA A 113 -13.62 6.13 -5.15
N ARG A 114 -12.44 6.75 -5.27
CA ARG A 114 -12.20 7.91 -6.15
C ARG A 114 -12.04 7.55 -7.62
N ASN A 115 -11.58 6.32 -7.90
CA ASN A 115 -11.38 5.83 -9.25
C ASN A 115 -11.99 4.43 -9.45
N PRO A 116 -13.33 4.32 -9.54
CA PRO A 116 -14.01 3.03 -9.70
C PRO A 116 -13.54 2.22 -10.92
N ARG A 117 -13.07 2.90 -11.97
CA ARG A 117 -12.54 2.23 -13.18
C ARG A 117 -11.33 1.36 -12.89
N VAL A 118 -10.51 1.74 -11.90
CA VAL A 118 -9.39 0.89 -11.47
C VAL A 118 -9.90 -0.35 -10.75
N ALA A 119 -10.94 -0.23 -9.91
CA ALA A 119 -11.56 -1.38 -9.27
C ALA A 119 -12.14 -2.37 -10.31
N GLU A 120 -12.78 -1.85 -11.34
CA GLU A 120 -13.27 -2.65 -12.49
C GLU A 120 -12.12 -3.38 -13.20
N ALA A 121 -11.03 -2.66 -13.50
CA ALA A 121 -9.87 -3.23 -14.17
C ALA A 121 -9.16 -4.32 -13.33
N ILE A 122 -9.10 -4.15 -12.02
CA ILE A 122 -8.59 -5.17 -11.08
C ILE A 122 -9.44 -6.45 -11.18
N ALA A 123 -10.76 -6.31 -11.14
CA ALA A 123 -11.69 -7.42 -11.26
C ALA A 123 -11.60 -8.11 -12.64
N GLU A 124 -11.53 -7.34 -13.70
CA GLU A 124 -11.38 -7.86 -15.08
C GLU A 124 -10.06 -8.61 -15.28
N ALA A 125 -8.98 -8.16 -14.64
CA ALA A 125 -7.68 -8.83 -14.66
C ALA A 125 -7.66 -10.14 -13.86
N GLY A 126 -8.69 -10.42 -13.06
CA GLY A 126 -8.72 -11.55 -12.13
C GLY A 126 -7.63 -11.44 -11.04
N ALA A 127 -7.22 -10.23 -10.71
CA ALA A 127 -6.18 -9.98 -9.72
C ALA A 127 -6.69 -10.24 -8.30
N ASP A 128 -5.83 -10.80 -7.46
CA ASP A 128 -6.11 -10.88 -6.02
C ASP A 128 -6.04 -9.48 -5.40
N VAL A 129 -6.99 -9.20 -4.50
CA VAL A 129 -7.04 -7.92 -3.79
C VAL A 129 -6.70 -8.11 -2.32
N VAL A 130 -5.76 -7.35 -1.84
CA VAL A 130 -5.40 -7.27 -0.42
C VAL A 130 -5.79 -5.89 0.11
N SER A 131 -6.50 -5.86 1.23
CA SER A 131 -6.85 -4.60 1.88
C SER A 131 -5.60 -3.86 2.33
N HIS A 132 -5.49 -2.60 1.95
CA HIS A 132 -4.40 -1.70 2.36
C HIS A 132 -4.90 -0.52 3.21
N GLY A 133 -6.00 -0.76 3.93
CA GLY A 133 -6.71 0.24 4.74
C GLY A 133 -7.63 1.13 3.90
N TRP A 134 -8.33 2.04 4.60
CA TRP A 134 -9.19 3.05 3.95
C TRP A 134 -8.37 4.22 3.40
N ARG A 135 -7.38 4.67 4.18
CA ARG A 135 -6.43 5.72 3.82
C ARG A 135 -5.00 5.18 3.84
N TRP A 136 -4.10 5.79 3.09
CA TRP A 136 -2.67 5.52 3.18
C TRP A 136 -2.01 6.48 4.17
N ILE A 137 -2.14 6.17 5.44
CA ILE A 137 -1.68 6.99 6.56
C ILE A 137 -1.07 6.11 7.66
N ASP A 138 -0.38 6.72 8.62
CA ASP A 138 0.00 6.03 9.85
C ASP A 138 -1.24 5.81 10.72
N TYR A 139 -1.58 4.56 10.95
CA TYR A 139 -2.71 4.17 11.80
C TYR A 139 -2.40 4.16 13.30
N ALA A 140 -1.13 4.27 13.71
CA ALA A 140 -0.77 4.23 15.12
C ALA A 140 -1.46 5.31 15.99
N PRO A 141 -1.69 6.54 15.50
CA PRO A 141 -2.45 7.55 16.24
C PRO A 141 -3.97 7.46 16.06
N VAL A 142 -4.47 6.66 15.10
CA VAL A 142 -5.91 6.55 14.81
C VAL A 142 -6.62 5.85 15.97
N THR A 143 -7.75 6.39 16.40
CA THR A 143 -8.55 5.78 17.45
C THR A 143 -9.38 4.61 16.91
N GLU A 144 -9.72 3.64 17.79
CA GLU A 144 -10.58 2.51 17.41
C GLU A 144 -11.93 2.96 16.81
N ALA A 145 -12.46 4.11 17.25
CA ALA A 145 -13.72 4.64 16.74
C ALA A 145 -13.59 5.20 15.31
N GLU A 146 -12.43 5.71 14.95
CA GLU A 146 -12.13 6.23 13.61
C GLU A 146 -11.75 5.11 12.64
N GLU A 147 -11.19 4.00 13.15
CA GLU A 147 -10.78 2.85 12.34
C GLU A 147 -11.99 1.99 11.89
N ARG A 148 -13.11 2.06 12.63
CA ARG A 148 -14.35 1.30 12.37
C ARG A 148 -15.28 2.01 11.41
#